data_8e461952988678e273d32e40c9203c80
#
_entry.id   8e461952988678e273d32e40c9203c80
#
_cell.length_a   1.000
_cell.length_b   1.000
_cell.length_c   1.000
_cell.angle_alpha   90.00
_cell.angle_beta   90.00
_cell.angle_gamma   90.00
#
_symmetry.space_group_name_H-M   'P 1'
#
loop_
_entity.id
_entity.type
_entity.pdbx_description
1 polymer ?
#
loop_
_entity_poly.entity_id
_entity_poly.type
_entity_poly.pdbx_seq_one_letter_code
_entity_poly.pdbx_strand_id
1 'polypeptide(L)'
;MAIKEILGLLGSILNISLQLSPMPEIINGLKKMDIKNLTISYFVVGITQGIFWIGYGLNISDIVVYGPNITIYLLFTIYLNITIYVKSRYHLFYLTNIPLAILCFLSCRYFTESINVVSATIVSMFWQTTNLETMRLALKYHDSAYINLLLSIVTFCCFVIMSIYSLMIEAYVMFIPYFYGSILNFINIYIYAWCLNKINQNNLFILKIIFILKADVIEKDKDIKNPEFMNEDKTNNLI
;
A
#
# COMPACT_ATOMS: atom_id res chain seq x y z
N MET A 1 -24.91 -4.47 21.33
CA MET A 1 -24.13 -4.42 20.09
C MET A 1 -23.48 -5.78 19.86
N ALA A 2 -23.74 -6.43 18.74
CA ALA A 2 -23.12 -7.74 18.48
C ALA A 2 -21.60 -7.59 18.28
N ILE A 3 -20.81 -8.60 18.63
CA ILE A 3 -19.32 -8.60 18.47
C ILE A 3 -18.94 -8.20 17.04
N LYS A 4 -19.70 -8.65 16.05
CA LYS A 4 -19.54 -8.30 14.63
C LYS A 4 -19.56 -6.78 14.41
N GLU A 5 -20.51 -6.06 15.01
CA GLU A 5 -20.63 -4.60 14.85
C GLU A 5 -19.47 -3.85 15.49
N ILE A 6 -18.98 -4.34 16.65
CA ILE A 6 -17.82 -3.76 17.34
C ILE A 6 -16.56 -3.93 16.48
N LEU A 7 -16.32 -5.14 15.97
CA LEU A 7 -15.16 -5.41 15.11
C LEU A 7 -15.21 -4.62 13.80
N GLY A 8 -16.39 -4.53 13.17
CA GLY A 8 -16.58 -3.74 11.96
C GLY A 8 -16.31 -2.26 12.19
N LEU A 9 -16.85 -1.69 13.28
CA LEU A 9 -16.61 -0.29 13.64
C LEU A 9 -15.11 -0.03 13.94
N LEU A 10 -14.48 -0.88 14.74
CA LEU A 10 -13.07 -0.75 15.06
C LEU A 10 -12.19 -0.85 13.82
N GLY A 11 -12.43 -1.84 12.95
CA GLY A 11 -11.73 -2.00 11.69
C GLY A 11 -11.90 -0.79 10.77
N SER A 12 -13.12 -0.22 10.69
CA SER A 12 -13.39 0.99 9.92
C SER A 12 -12.62 2.21 10.45
N ILE A 13 -12.60 2.42 11.77
CA ILE A 13 -11.85 3.52 12.40
C ILE A 13 -10.35 3.38 12.11
N LEU A 14 -9.79 2.18 12.29
CA LEU A 14 -8.38 1.94 11.99
C LEU A 14 -8.07 2.14 10.50
N ASN A 15 -8.94 1.67 9.61
CA ASN A 15 -8.78 1.85 8.17
C ASN A 15 -8.77 3.34 7.79
N ILE A 16 -9.73 4.14 8.29
CA ILE A 16 -9.74 5.59 8.07
C ILE A 16 -8.46 6.25 8.61
N SER A 17 -8.01 5.84 9.80
CA SER A 17 -6.77 6.37 10.40
C SER A 17 -5.54 6.11 9.53
N LEU A 18 -5.47 4.93 8.88
CA LEU A 18 -4.39 4.59 7.95
C LEU A 18 -4.38 5.51 6.71
N GLN A 19 -5.56 5.95 6.24
CA GLN A 19 -5.65 6.85 5.08
C GLN A 19 -5.13 8.26 5.37
N LEU A 20 -5.01 8.63 6.63
CA LEU A 20 -4.42 9.91 7.04
C LEU A 20 -2.89 9.86 7.10
N SER A 21 -2.28 8.67 7.04
CA SER A 21 -0.82 8.51 7.15
C SER A 21 0.00 9.29 6.11
N PRO A 22 -0.42 9.49 4.84
CA PRO A 22 0.31 10.33 3.88
C PRO A 22 0.15 11.84 4.12
N MET A 23 -0.80 12.26 4.93
CA MET A 23 -1.16 13.68 5.11
C MET A 23 0.02 14.56 5.53
N PRO A 24 0.88 14.19 6.50
CA PRO A 24 2.02 15.03 6.88
C PRO A 24 3.00 15.25 5.73
N GLU A 25 3.25 14.21 4.91
CA GLU A 25 4.14 14.33 3.75
C GLU A 25 3.53 15.21 2.66
N ILE A 26 2.22 15.08 2.41
CA ILE A 26 1.49 15.92 1.44
C ILE A 26 1.53 17.40 1.87
N ILE A 27 1.24 17.70 3.16
CA ILE A 27 1.26 19.07 3.67
C ILE A 27 2.68 19.67 3.58
N ASN A 28 3.69 18.91 3.98
CA ASN A 28 5.08 19.37 3.91
C ASN A 28 5.55 19.51 2.47
N GLY A 29 5.16 18.59 1.60
CA GLY A 29 5.44 18.62 0.18
C GLY A 29 4.80 19.81 -0.53
N LEU A 30 3.57 20.17 -0.17
CA LEU A 30 2.90 21.36 -0.69
C LEU A 30 3.63 22.64 -0.27
N LYS A 31 4.07 22.74 1.01
CA LYS A 31 4.81 23.90 1.50
C LYS A 31 6.17 24.07 0.84
N LYS A 32 6.86 22.96 0.55
CA LYS A 32 8.21 22.95 -0.05
C LYS A 32 8.20 22.85 -1.56
N MET A 33 7.03 22.67 -2.19
CA MET A 33 6.84 22.35 -3.61
C MET A 33 7.67 21.12 -4.05
N ASP A 34 7.82 20.14 -3.15
CA ASP A 34 8.58 18.90 -3.38
C ASP A 34 7.96 17.72 -2.61
N ILE A 35 7.45 16.73 -3.34
CA ILE A 35 6.96 15.46 -2.80
C ILE A 35 7.83 14.33 -3.38
N LYS A 36 8.71 13.75 -2.56
CA LYS A 36 9.71 12.77 -3.00
C LYS A 36 9.18 11.34 -3.02
N ASN A 37 8.60 10.88 -1.92
CA ASN A 37 8.33 9.47 -1.68
C ASN A 37 6.96 9.02 -2.20
N LEU A 38 5.99 9.95 -2.33
CA LEU A 38 4.65 9.61 -2.80
C LEU A 38 4.55 9.75 -4.32
N THR A 39 4.10 8.68 -4.97
CA THR A 39 3.93 8.62 -6.42
C THR A 39 2.47 8.85 -6.81
N ILE A 40 2.25 9.37 -8.02
CA ILE A 40 0.91 9.50 -8.61
C ILE A 40 0.24 8.12 -8.71
N SER A 41 1.00 7.10 -9.12
CA SER A 41 0.50 5.73 -9.25
C SER A 41 0.02 5.14 -7.92
N TYR A 42 0.68 5.46 -6.80
CA TYR A 42 0.25 5.03 -5.47
C TYR A 42 -1.19 5.46 -5.16
N PHE A 43 -1.51 6.73 -5.42
CA PHE A 43 -2.86 7.25 -5.19
C PHE A 43 -3.88 6.71 -6.19
N VAL A 44 -3.51 6.57 -7.48
CA VAL A 44 -4.40 6.01 -8.51
C VAL A 44 -4.80 4.58 -8.17
N VAL A 45 -3.85 3.74 -7.77
CA VAL A 45 -4.14 2.34 -7.37
C VAL A 45 -5.01 2.31 -6.11
N GLY A 46 -4.69 3.14 -5.10
CA GLY A 46 -5.50 3.24 -3.87
C GLY A 46 -6.93 3.71 -4.13
N ILE A 47 -7.13 4.71 -5.00
CA ILE A 47 -8.47 5.17 -5.42
C ILE A 47 -9.22 4.05 -6.15
N THR A 48 -8.55 3.37 -7.09
CA THR A 48 -9.15 2.26 -7.85
C THR A 48 -9.61 1.14 -6.93
N GLN A 49 -8.80 0.77 -5.94
CA GLN A 49 -9.18 -0.18 -4.90
C GLN A 49 -10.41 0.29 -4.13
N GLY A 50 -10.40 1.54 -3.66
CA GLY A 50 -11.52 2.14 -2.92
C GLY A 50 -12.82 2.12 -3.72
N ILE A 51 -12.77 2.43 -5.02
CA ILE A 51 -13.94 2.40 -5.93
C ILE A 51 -14.58 1.01 -5.96
N PHE A 52 -13.80 -0.05 -6.14
CA PHE A 52 -14.36 -1.41 -6.20
C PHE A 52 -14.90 -1.86 -4.84
N TRP A 53 -14.26 -1.48 -3.72
CA TRP A 53 -14.80 -1.76 -2.39
C TRP A 53 -16.07 -0.98 -2.08
N ILE A 54 -16.22 0.25 -2.59
CA ILE A 54 -17.49 1.01 -2.50
C ILE A 54 -18.57 0.27 -3.27
N GLY A 55 -18.32 -0.10 -4.54
CA GLY A 55 -19.29 -0.84 -5.34
C GLY A 55 -19.71 -2.16 -4.72
N TYR A 56 -18.75 -2.94 -4.20
CA TYR A 56 -19.03 -4.19 -3.49
C TYR A 56 -19.87 -3.95 -2.23
N GLY A 57 -19.44 -3.03 -1.36
CA GLY A 57 -20.13 -2.72 -0.11
C GLY A 57 -21.56 -2.20 -0.32
N LEU A 58 -21.80 -1.45 -1.40
CA LEU A 58 -23.16 -1.02 -1.80
C LEU A 58 -24.00 -2.22 -2.25
N ASN A 59 -23.42 -3.16 -3.01
CA ASN A 59 -24.12 -4.36 -3.46
C ASN A 59 -24.59 -5.24 -2.28
N ILE A 60 -23.76 -5.38 -1.25
CA ILE A 60 -24.11 -6.16 -0.04
C ILE A 60 -24.76 -5.31 1.07
N SER A 61 -24.96 -4.00 0.83
CA SER A 61 -25.53 -3.04 1.79
C SER A 61 -24.80 -2.98 3.13
N ASP A 62 -23.45 -3.11 3.12
CA ASP A 62 -22.62 -3.11 4.31
C ASP A 62 -21.80 -1.82 4.44
N ILE A 63 -22.20 -0.95 5.37
CA ILE A 63 -21.55 0.34 5.63
C ILE A 63 -20.11 0.19 6.15
N VAL A 64 -19.79 -0.91 6.82
CA VAL A 64 -18.44 -1.19 7.32
C VAL A 64 -17.49 -1.38 6.14
N VAL A 65 -17.98 -1.88 5.02
CA VAL A 65 -17.20 -2.07 3.80
C VAL A 65 -17.13 -0.79 2.98
N TYR A 66 -18.26 -0.16 2.60
CA TYR A 66 -18.20 0.99 1.71
C TYR A 66 -17.81 2.30 2.42
N GLY A 67 -18.16 2.48 3.70
CA GLY A 67 -17.94 3.74 4.42
C GLY A 67 -16.48 4.20 4.46
N PRO A 68 -15.54 3.37 4.97
CA PRO A 68 -14.12 3.71 4.95
C PRO A 68 -13.58 3.94 3.54
N ASN A 69 -14.09 3.22 2.55
CA ASN A 69 -13.64 3.32 1.17
C ASN A 69 -14.10 4.61 0.47
N ILE A 70 -15.24 5.19 0.87
CA ILE A 70 -15.61 6.55 0.46
C ILE A 70 -14.55 7.54 0.97
N THR A 71 -14.09 7.39 2.21
CA THR A 71 -13.03 8.24 2.77
C THR A 71 -11.73 8.09 1.99
N ILE A 72 -11.34 6.86 1.62
CA ILE A 72 -10.18 6.59 0.75
C ILE A 72 -10.34 7.35 -0.57
N TYR A 73 -11.47 7.18 -1.25
CA TYR A 73 -11.74 7.83 -2.53
C TYR A 73 -11.57 9.36 -2.43
N LEU A 74 -12.17 9.98 -1.42
CA LEU A 74 -12.13 11.43 -1.25
C LEU A 74 -10.72 11.92 -0.88
N LEU A 75 -10.08 11.35 0.15
CA LEU A 75 -8.77 11.78 0.61
C LEU A 75 -7.70 11.54 -0.45
N PHE A 76 -7.67 10.36 -1.07
CA PHE A 76 -6.66 10.04 -2.07
C PHE A 76 -6.85 10.83 -3.36
N THR A 77 -8.08 11.21 -3.72
CA THR A 77 -8.33 12.14 -4.83
C THR A 77 -7.73 13.52 -4.52
N ILE A 78 -7.88 14.02 -3.29
CA ILE A 78 -7.26 15.27 -2.87
C ILE A 78 -5.72 15.15 -2.91
N TYR A 79 -5.15 14.09 -2.33
CA TYR A 79 -3.70 13.85 -2.31
C TYR A 79 -3.12 13.69 -3.73
N LEU A 80 -3.84 12.98 -4.62
CA LEU A 80 -3.49 12.83 -6.03
C LEU A 80 -3.37 14.20 -6.70
N ASN A 81 -4.39 15.04 -6.55
CA ASN A 81 -4.43 16.35 -7.19
C ASN A 81 -3.34 17.30 -6.65
N ILE A 82 -3.08 17.27 -5.34
CA ILE A 82 -1.97 18.02 -4.75
C ILE A 82 -0.63 17.51 -5.31
N THR A 83 -0.45 16.19 -5.43
CA THR A 83 0.78 15.60 -5.95
C THR A 83 1.00 15.95 -7.43
N ILE A 84 -0.06 15.94 -8.25
CA ILE A 84 -0.02 16.38 -9.65
C ILE A 84 0.39 17.86 -9.73
N TYR A 85 -0.19 18.70 -8.89
CA TYR A 85 0.13 20.13 -8.81
C TYR A 85 1.60 20.37 -8.45
N VAL A 86 2.08 19.78 -7.34
CA VAL A 86 3.46 19.95 -6.84
C VAL A 86 4.49 19.43 -7.85
N LYS A 87 4.19 18.30 -8.53
CA LYS A 87 5.09 17.73 -9.56
C LYS A 87 4.95 18.40 -10.94
N SER A 88 4.14 19.46 -11.06
CA SER A 88 3.89 20.19 -12.32
C SER A 88 3.45 19.29 -13.48
N ARG A 89 2.72 18.23 -13.18
CA ARG A 89 2.22 17.25 -14.15
C ARG A 89 0.75 17.48 -14.53
N TYR A 90 0.37 18.71 -14.82
CA TYR A 90 -1.03 19.14 -15.00
C TYR A 90 -1.79 18.35 -16.08
N HIS A 91 -1.11 17.86 -17.12
CA HIS A 91 -1.73 17.01 -18.14
C HIS A 91 -2.31 15.71 -17.57
N LEU A 92 -1.77 15.22 -16.45
CA LEU A 92 -2.28 14.03 -15.76
C LEU A 92 -3.57 14.30 -14.98
N PHE A 93 -3.94 15.55 -14.73
CA PHE A 93 -5.14 15.88 -13.98
C PHE A 93 -6.39 15.29 -14.64
N TYR A 94 -6.61 15.57 -15.92
CA TYR A 94 -7.76 15.02 -16.66
C TYR A 94 -7.58 13.53 -16.98
N LEU A 95 -6.34 13.13 -17.31
CA LEU A 95 -6.03 11.74 -17.66
C LEU A 95 -6.28 10.76 -16.50
N THR A 96 -6.20 11.21 -15.24
CA THR A 96 -6.43 10.36 -14.07
C THR A 96 -7.83 10.52 -13.51
N ASN A 97 -8.32 11.74 -13.31
CA ASN A 97 -9.59 11.97 -12.61
C ASN A 97 -10.81 11.56 -13.44
N ILE A 98 -10.82 11.76 -14.77
CA ILE A 98 -11.97 11.40 -15.61
C ILE A 98 -12.17 9.87 -15.66
N PRO A 99 -11.14 9.03 -15.97
CA PRO A 99 -11.31 7.58 -15.93
C PRO A 99 -11.72 7.05 -14.56
N LEU A 100 -11.16 7.61 -13.46
CA LEU A 100 -11.54 7.22 -12.10
C LEU A 100 -13.00 7.57 -11.76
N ALA A 101 -13.48 8.74 -12.19
CA ALA A 101 -14.87 9.11 -12.01
C ALA A 101 -15.82 8.19 -12.81
N ILE A 102 -15.47 7.89 -14.07
CA ILE A 102 -16.23 6.94 -14.90
C ILE A 102 -16.23 5.56 -14.26
N LEU A 103 -15.06 5.07 -13.80
CA LEU A 103 -14.96 3.78 -13.13
C LEU A 103 -15.81 3.72 -11.85
N CYS A 104 -15.81 4.79 -11.07
CA CYS A 104 -16.63 4.90 -9.87
C CYS A 104 -18.15 4.79 -10.22
N PHE A 105 -18.59 5.51 -11.24
CA PHE A 105 -19.95 5.43 -11.72
C PHE A 105 -20.31 4.03 -12.22
N LEU A 106 -19.46 3.41 -13.01
CA LEU A 106 -19.67 2.04 -13.53
C LEU A 106 -19.71 1.00 -12.41
N SER A 107 -18.76 1.08 -11.45
CA SER A 107 -18.68 0.18 -10.30
C SER A 107 -19.94 0.26 -9.44
N CYS A 108 -20.39 1.47 -9.11
CA CYS A 108 -21.56 1.67 -8.24
C CYS A 108 -22.89 1.36 -8.94
N ARG A 109 -22.98 1.47 -10.27
CA ARG A 109 -24.27 1.39 -10.99
C ARG A 109 -24.46 0.11 -11.81
N TYR A 110 -23.39 -0.40 -12.41
CA TYR A 110 -23.49 -1.47 -13.40
C TYR A 110 -22.73 -2.75 -13.04
N PHE A 111 -21.70 -2.68 -12.21
CA PHE A 111 -20.94 -3.88 -11.88
C PHE A 111 -21.69 -4.71 -10.85
N THR A 112 -21.68 -6.02 -11.08
CA THR A 112 -22.22 -6.99 -10.13
C THR A 112 -21.32 -7.11 -8.90
N GLU A 113 -21.86 -7.68 -7.83
CA GLU A 113 -21.14 -8.00 -6.60
C GLU A 113 -19.84 -8.75 -6.90
N SER A 114 -19.91 -9.81 -7.74
CA SER A 114 -18.78 -10.66 -8.09
C SER A 114 -17.68 -9.88 -8.83
N ILE A 115 -18.05 -8.99 -9.77
CA ILE A 115 -17.08 -8.17 -10.51
C ILE A 115 -16.38 -7.22 -9.54
N ASN A 116 -17.14 -6.54 -8.69
CA ASN A 116 -16.59 -5.59 -7.73
C ASN A 116 -15.65 -6.27 -6.74
N VAL A 117 -16.05 -7.38 -6.11
CA VAL A 117 -15.24 -8.04 -5.08
C VAL A 117 -13.97 -8.67 -5.64
N VAL A 118 -14.04 -9.29 -6.82
CA VAL A 118 -12.85 -9.88 -7.47
C VAL A 118 -11.87 -8.77 -7.89
N SER A 119 -12.36 -7.70 -8.51
CA SER A 119 -11.53 -6.55 -8.90
C SER A 119 -10.91 -5.87 -7.69
N ALA A 120 -11.69 -5.64 -6.62
CA ALA A 120 -11.20 -5.09 -5.36
C ALA A 120 -10.08 -5.95 -4.76
N THR A 121 -10.28 -7.28 -4.74
CA THR A 121 -9.29 -8.23 -4.20
C THR A 121 -7.99 -8.17 -4.98
N ILE A 122 -8.04 -8.25 -6.31
CA ILE A 122 -6.85 -8.21 -7.18
C ILE A 122 -6.09 -6.90 -6.97
N VAL A 123 -6.78 -5.75 -7.03
CA VAL A 123 -6.16 -4.43 -6.87
C VAL A 123 -5.60 -4.26 -5.46
N SER A 124 -6.29 -4.75 -4.42
CA SER A 124 -5.81 -4.70 -3.03
C SER A 124 -4.54 -5.52 -2.84
N MET A 125 -4.48 -6.73 -3.37
CA MET A 125 -3.28 -7.57 -3.30
C MET A 125 -2.12 -6.89 -4.04
N PHE A 126 -2.37 -6.35 -5.22
CA PHE A 126 -1.36 -5.61 -5.98
C PHE A 126 -0.85 -4.38 -5.20
N TRP A 127 -1.74 -3.60 -4.60
CA TRP A 127 -1.35 -2.44 -3.79
C TRP A 127 -0.52 -2.82 -2.58
N GLN A 128 -0.87 -3.93 -1.91
CA GLN A 128 -0.10 -4.41 -0.75
C GLN A 128 1.29 -4.94 -1.11
N THR A 129 1.51 -5.39 -2.36
CA THR A 129 2.85 -5.80 -2.81
C THR A 129 3.85 -4.64 -2.83
N THR A 130 3.40 -3.38 -2.82
CA THR A 130 4.30 -2.22 -2.69
C THR A 130 5.12 -2.26 -1.40
N ASN A 131 4.61 -2.89 -0.33
CA ASN A 131 5.35 -3.10 0.90
C ASN A 131 6.58 -4.01 0.73
N LEU A 132 6.60 -4.87 -0.30
CA LEU A 132 7.74 -5.74 -0.57
C LEU A 132 9.00 -4.94 -0.94
N GLU A 133 8.86 -3.78 -1.56
CA GLU A 133 10.02 -2.94 -1.88
C GLU A 133 10.63 -2.33 -0.62
N THR A 134 9.83 -1.88 0.34
CA THR A 134 10.36 -1.39 1.63
C THR A 134 11.04 -2.50 2.41
N MET A 135 10.48 -3.72 2.40
CA MET A 135 11.12 -4.91 2.98
C MET A 135 12.46 -5.22 2.33
N ARG A 136 12.48 -5.20 0.99
CA ARG A 136 13.69 -5.44 0.20
C ARG A 136 14.79 -4.43 0.53
N LEU A 137 14.45 -3.13 0.60
CA LEU A 137 15.40 -2.08 0.94
C LEU A 137 15.93 -2.24 2.38
N ALA A 138 15.06 -2.50 3.34
CA ALA A 138 15.45 -2.75 4.73
C ALA A 138 16.41 -3.95 4.86
N LEU A 139 16.14 -5.04 4.14
CA LEU A 139 17.00 -6.22 4.11
C LEU A 139 18.33 -5.96 3.40
N LYS A 140 18.30 -5.23 2.25
CA LYS A 140 19.49 -4.92 1.47
C LYS A 140 20.48 -4.07 2.26
N TYR A 141 19.99 -3.03 2.91
CA TYR A 141 20.82 -2.07 3.64
C TYR A 141 20.97 -2.40 5.14
N HIS A 142 20.29 -3.43 5.62
CA HIS A 142 20.23 -3.81 7.05
C HIS A 142 19.83 -2.61 7.94
N ASP A 143 18.88 -1.81 7.45
CA ASP A 143 18.47 -0.57 8.09
C ASP A 143 16.95 -0.54 8.31
N SER A 144 16.56 -0.44 9.58
CA SER A 144 15.15 -0.37 10.00
C SER A 144 14.45 0.94 9.59
N ALA A 145 15.20 1.98 9.20
CA ALA A 145 14.64 3.27 8.81
C ALA A 145 13.71 3.19 7.56
N TYR A 146 13.88 2.15 6.73
CA TYR A 146 12.98 1.90 5.59
C TYR A 146 11.59 1.41 5.99
N ILE A 147 11.40 0.96 7.24
CA ILE A 147 10.13 0.42 7.73
C ILE A 147 9.54 1.34 8.79
N ASN A 148 8.35 1.86 8.54
CA ASN A 148 7.59 2.57 9.56
C ASN A 148 6.92 1.56 10.47
N LEU A 149 7.53 1.28 11.64
CA LEU A 149 7.04 0.29 12.59
C LEU A 149 5.62 0.58 13.07
N LEU A 150 5.32 1.82 13.46
CA LEU A 150 4.00 2.18 13.96
C LEU A 150 2.92 1.94 12.90
N LEU A 151 3.18 2.36 11.67
CA LEU A 151 2.27 2.14 10.55
C LEU A 151 2.06 0.64 10.30
N SER A 152 3.13 -0.16 10.33
CA SER A 152 3.06 -1.61 10.12
C SER A 152 2.25 -2.30 11.22
N ILE A 153 2.39 -1.89 12.49
CA ILE A 153 1.60 -2.44 13.62
C ILE A 153 0.11 -2.09 13.46
N VAL A 154 -0.20 -0.82 13.20
CA VAL A 154 -1.60 -0.39 13.04
C VAL A 154 -2.25 -1.07 11.84
N THR A 155 -1.52 -1.20 10.72
CA THR A 155 -2.01 -1.89 9.53
C THR A 155 -2.22 -3.39 9.80
N PHE A 156 -1.29 -4.03 10.50
CA PHE A 156 -1.43 -5.44 10.92
C PHE A 156 -2.70 -5.64 11.75
N CYS A 157 -2.90 -4.83 12.80
CA CYS A 157 -4.08 -4.91 13.65
C CYS A 157 -5.37 -4.67 12.84
N CYS A 158 -5.39 -3.66 11.99
CA CYS A 158 -6.53 -3.37 11.12
C CYS A 158 -6.88 -4.57 10.23
N PHE A 159 -5.89 -5.17 9.58
CA PHE A 159 -6.11 -6.28 8.66
C PHE A 159 -6.50 -7.57 9.36
N VAL A 160 -5.97 -7.85 10.55
CA VAL A 160 -6.44 -8.98 11.38
C VAL A 160 -7.92 -8.80 11.76
N ILE A 161 -8.30 -7.60 12.23
CA ILE A 161 -9.68 -7.31 12.61
C ILE A 161 -10.62 -7.43 11.41
N MET A 162 -10.24 -6.88 10.26
CA MET A 162 -11.04 -6.96 9.03
C MET A 162 -11.08 -8.39 8.45
N SER A 163 -10.03 -9.19 8.65
CA SER A 163 -10.06 -10.62 8.30
C SER A 163 -11.09 -11.38 9.14
N ILE A 164 -11.11 -11.15 10.45
CA ILE A 164 -12.09 -11.77 11.35
C ILE A 164 -13.50 -11.29 10.99
N TYR A 165 -13.67 -9.99 10.74
CA TYR A 165 -14.95 -9.41 10.33
C TYR A 165 -15.48 -10.05 9.04
N SER A 166 -14.64 -10.20 8.02
CA SER A 166 -15.02 -10.80 6.74
C SER A 166 -15.47 -12.25 6.87
N LEU A 167 -14.84 -13.03 7.77
CA LEU A 167 -15.31 -14.39 8.08
C LEU A 167 -16.67 -14.38 8.78
N MET A 168 -16.93 -13.43 9.68
CA MET A 168 -18.21 -13.32 10.40
C MET A 168 -19.39 -12.90 9.51
N ILE A 169 -19.11 -12.26 8.37
CA ILE A 169 -20.13 -11.90 7.37
C ILE A 169 -20.17 -12.87 6.18
N GLU A 170 -19.39 -13.98 6.27
CA GLU A 170 -19.27 -15.01 5.22
C GLU A 170 -18.73 -14.47 3.88
N ALA A 171 -18.04 -13.33 3.89
CA ALA A 171 -17.43 -12.70 2.72
C ALA A 171 -16.01 -13.24 2.49
N TYR A 172 -15.88 -14.51 2.11
CA TYR A 172 -14.58 -15.20 1.98
C TYR A 172 -13.64 -14.54 0.97
N VAL A 173 -14.16 -13.95 -0.10
CA VAL A 173 -13.32 -13.26 -1.10
C VAL A 173 -12.70 -12.00 -0.49
N MET A 174 -13.43 -11.29 0.37
CA MET A 174 -12.92 -10.13 1.11
C MET A 174 -11.86 -10.53 2.16
N PHE A 175 -11.95 -11.74 2.72
CA PHE A 175 -10.95 -12.26 3.66
C PHE A 175 -9.55 -12.37 3.04
N ILE A 176 -9.44 -12.76 1.76
CA ILE A 176 -8.16 -13.03 1.10
C ILE A 176 -7.19 -11.82 1.16
N PRO A 177 -7.54 -10.61 0.70
CA PRO A 177 -6.62 -9.48 0.70
C PRO A 177 -6.28 -8.99 2.12
N TYR A 178 -7.20 -9.05 3.08
CA TYR A 178 -6.90 -8.67 4.46
C TYR A 178 -5.97 -9.67 5.14
N PHE A 179 -6.18 -10.96 4.93
CA PHE A 179 -5.29 -12.00 5.46
C PHE A 179 -3.89 -11.91 4.84
N TYR A 180 -3.81 -11.73 3.51
CA TYR A 180 -2.54 -11.50 2.81
C TYR A 180 -1.81 -10.26 3.35
N GLY A 181 -2.50 -9.16 3.52
CA GLY A 181 -1.94 -7.93 4.07
C GLY A 181 -1.49 -8.07 5.52
N SER A 182 -2.20 -8.84 6.35
CA SER A 182 -1.77 -9.12 7.72
C SER A 182 -0.44 -9.89 7.74
N ILE A 183 -0.27 -10.88 6.88
CA ILE A 183 1.00 -11.62 6.76
C ILE A 183 2.14 -10.68 6.35
N LEU A 184 1.94 -9.85 5.33
CA LEU A 184 2.99 -8.91 4.88
C LEU A 184 3.38 -7.92 5.98
N ASN A 185 2.42 -7.36 6.70
CA ASN A 185 2.74 -6.42 7.77
C ASN A 185 3.39 -7.11 8.98
N PHE A 186 3.03 -8.35 9.28
CA PHE A 186 3.74 -9.16 10.28
C PHE A 186 5.22 -9.37 9.88
N ILE A 187 5.47 -9.68 8.61
CA ILE A 187 6.83 -9.82 8.07
C ILE A 187 7.58 -8.48 8.18
N ASN A 188 6.95 -7.33 7.89
CA ASN A 188 7.54 -6.01 8.07
C ASN A 188 8.00 -5.77 9.52
N ILE A 189 7.14 -6.06 10.50
CA ILE A 189 7.45 -5.94 11.92
C ILE A 189 8.63 -6.84 12.30
N TYR A 190 8.65 -8.06 11.78
CA TYR A 190 9.72 -9.01 12.02
C TYR A 190 11.06 -8.52 11.43
N ILE A 191 11.09 -8.04 10.18
CA ILE A 191 12.28 -7.49 9.53
C ILE A 191 12.79 -6.27 10.31
N TYR A 192 11.89 -5.39 10.75
CA TYR A 192 12.25 -4.25 11.57
C TYR A 192 13.00 -4.68 12.86
N ALA A 193 12.43 -5.64 13.59
CA ALA A 193 13.04 -6.16 14.82
C ALA A 193 14.37 -6.88 14.56
N TRP A 194 14.51 -7.56 13.41
CA TRP A 194 15.74 -8.20 12.97
C TRP A 194 16.83 -7.15 12.63
N CYS A 195 16.50 -6.08 11.89
CA CYS A 195 17.43 -4.99 11.59
C CYS A 195 17.93 -4.30 12.86
N LEU A 196 17.14 -4.26 13.94
CA LEU A 196 17.58 -3.75 15.25
C LEU A 196 18.41 -4.76 16.06
N ASN A 197 18.79 -5.90 15.49
CA ASN A 197 19.51 -7.01 16.18
C ASN A 197 18.77 -7.52 17.45
N LYS A 198 17.47 -7.27 17.57
CA LYS A 198 16.66 -7.74 18.71
C LYS A 198 16.21 -9.20 18.56
N ILE A 199 16.31 -9.77 17.37
CA ILE A 199 16.00 -11.16 17.07
C ILE A 199 17.29 -11.88 16.69
N ASN A 200 17.59 -13.01 17.34
CA ASN A 200 18.77 -13.80 17.07
C ASN A 200 18.76 -14.30 15.62
N GLN A 201 19.87 -14.08 14.89
CA GLN A 201 20.05 -14.43 13.48
C GLN A 201 19.85 -15.92 13.17
N ASN A 202 19.82 -16.79 14.19
CA ASN A 202 19.67 -18.23 14.06
C ASN A 202 18.22 -18.74 13.90
N ASN A 203 17.21 -17.91 13.98
CA ASN A 203 15.82 -18.32 13.72
C ASN A 203 15.52 -18.36 12.21
N LEU A 204 16.09 -19.38 11.61
CA LEU A 204 16.31 -19.57 10.16
C LEU A 204 15.05 -19.81 9.32
N PHE A 205 13.88 -20.09 9.91
CA PHE A 205 12.73 -20.54 9.11
C PHE A 205 12.04 -19.38 8.37
N ILE A 206 11.81 -18.26 9.05
CA ILE A 206 11.22 -17.06 8.42
C ILE A 206 12.25 -16.42 7.48
N LEU A 207 13.55 -16.48 7.84
CA LEU A 207 14.64 -16.01 6.99
C LEU A 207 14.76 -16.82 5.69
N LYS A 208 14.39 -18.10 5.63
CA LYS A 208 14.41 -18.88 4.38
C LYS A 208 13.39 -18.39 3.35
N ILE A 209 12.20 -17.98 3.79
CA ILE A 209 11.20 -17.35 2.89
C ILE A 209 11.72 -15.99 2.39
N ILE A 210 12.41 -15.24 3.26
CA ILE A 210 13.02 -13.95 2.94
C ILE A 210 14.28 -14.14 2.08
N PHE A 211 14.98 -15.28 2.18
CA PHE A 211 16.19 -15.59 1.38
C PHE A 211 15.90 -15.79 -0.10
N ILE A 212 14.67 -16.20 -0.47
CA ILE A 212 14.24 -16.24 -1.87
C ILE A 212 14.22 -14.82 -2.45
N LEU A 213 13.79 -13.83 -1.65
CA LEU A 213 13.85 -12.40 -2.03
C LEU A 213 15.28 -11.84 -2.03
N LYS A 214 16.21 -12.45 -1.28
CA LYS A 214 17.62 -12.02 -1.19
C LYS A 214 18.48 -12.57 -2.33
N ALA A 215 18.17 -13.73 -2.87
CA ALA A 215 18.93 -14.34 -3.97
C ALA A 215 18.93 -13.45 -5.22
N ASP A 216 17.76 -12.88 -5.59
CA ASP A 216 17.64 -11.95 -6.73
C ASP A 216 18.38 -10.62 -6.52
N VAL A 217 18.66 -10.24 -5.27
CA VAL A 217 19.35 -8.97 -4.95
C VAL A 217 20.87 -9.10 -5.08
N ILE A 218 21.43 -10.27 -4.74
CA ILE A 218 22.88 -10.52 -4.79
C ILE A 218 23.35 -10.66 -6.23
N GLU A 219 22.52 -11.19 -7.12
CA GLU A 219 22.87 -11.37 -8.53
C GLU A 219 22.99 -10.03 -9.27
N LYS A 220 22.10 -9.08 -8.98
CA LYS A 220 22.15 -7.71 -9.54
C LYS A 220 23.29 -6.83 -9.00
N ASP A 221 23.78 -7.06 -7.78
CA ASP A 221 24.90 -6.29 -7.20
C ASP A 221 26.26 -6.68 -7.80
N LYS A 222 26.36 -7.86 -8.44
CA LYS A 222 27.59 -8.24 -9.19
C LYS A 222 27.74 -7.43 -10.47
N ASP A 223 26.63 -7.05 -11.10
CA ASP A 223 26.66 -6.27 -12.34
C ASP A 223 26.97 -4.78 -12.10
N ILE A 224 26.72 -4.26 -10.89
CA ILE A 224 26.95 -2.85 -10.55
C ILE A 224 28.40 -2.60 -10.06
N LYS A 225 29.11 -3.64 -9.62
CA LYS A 225 30.50 -3.54 -9.12
C LYS A 225 31.58 -3.75 -10.19
N ASN A 226 31.21 -3.70 -11.46
CA ASN A 226 32.22 -3.70 -12.52
C ASN A 226 32.85 -2.27 -12.62
N PRO A 227 34.12 -2.06 -12.21
CA PRO A 227 34.71 -0.72 -12.11
C PRO A 227 35.01 -0.05 -13.47
N GLU A 228 34.66 -0.67 -14.58
CA GLU A 228 34.93 -0.13 -15.92
C GLU A 228 34.05 1.06 -16.33
N PHE A 229 32.88 1.25 -15.69
CA PHE A 229 31.97 2.35 -16.03
C PHE A 229 32.25 3.70 -15.31
N MET A 230 33.21 3.75 -14.37
CA MET A 230 33.51 5.01 -13.64
C MET A 230 34.61 5.87 -14.27
N ASN A 231 35.24 5.44 -15.36
CA ASN A 231 36.38 6.19 -15.96
C ASN A 231 36.04 7.00 -17.22
N GLU A 232 34.85 6.90 -17.80
CA GLU A 232 34.53 7.65 -19.02
C GLU A 232 34.01 9.07 -18.80
N ASP A 233 33.51 9.41 -17.61
CA ASP A 233 32.95 10.77 -17.35
C ASP A 233 33.98 11.82 -16.88
N LYS A 234 35.27 11.47 -16.73
CA LYS A 234 36.29 12.42 -16.29
C LYS A 234 37.12 13.04 -17.41
N THR A 235 36.98 12.60 -18.65
CA THR A 235 37.79 13.09 -19.77
C THR A 235 37.13 14.12 -20.67
N ASN A 236 35.83 14.42 -20.49
CA ASN A 236 35.12 15.36 -21.37
C ASN A 236 34.93 16.79 -20.83
N ASN A 237 35.60 17.18 -19.75
CA ASN A 237 35.52 18.55 -19.20
C ASN A 237 36.85 19.31 -19.26
N LEU A 238 37.71 19.04 -20.28
CA LEU A 238 38.89 19.83 -20.57
C LEU A 238 39.03 20.01 -22.10
N ILE A 239 38.13 20.79 -22.70
CA ILE A 239 38.39 21.63 -23.89
C ILE A 239 37.41 22.80 -23.85
#